data_a2ba27c0510fd4d3bc9a96cee3a84e9b
#
_entry.id   a2ba27c0510fd4d3bc9a96cee3a84e9b
#
_cell.length_a   1.000
_cell.length_b   1.000
_cell.length_c   1.000
_cell.angle_alpha   90.00
_cell.angle_beta   90.00
_cell.angle_gamma   90.00
#
_symmetry.space_group_name_H-M   'P 1'
#
loop_
_entity.id
_entity.type
_entity.pdbx_description
1 polymer ?
#
loop_
_entity_poly.entity_id
_entity_poly.type
_entity_poly.pdbx_seq_one_letter_code
_entity_poly.pdbx_strand_id
1 'polypeptide(L)'
;MSRALEDTLRAFNPVAIHASFGKSGAYALPLAKKLNLPLAVTYYGGDATKTSNTKDSQFRVYNRRRQKLWDQADLILPCSDFIRRELLAKGAPDAKMVVHHNTADPAKFQPGEKQNLLVFAGRWSPKKGIDTLIEALTLLGPDLEGWTVRLCGNKQEDARDAFEQGLHDKLSASGVDVELAGWVPADDMPQHWAAAKIACVPSKRAPSGDAEGLPLVCIEAMLSGCALAATRHSGIVECVRDGETGYLCDEGDAVALADNLRKMLRDPDMTARMGAAGRALAMDDFNLQKQSRKLESHLMRIAGLSET
;
A
#
# COMPACT_ATOMS: atom_id res chain seq x y z
N MET A 1 5.47 21.73 21.72
CA MET A 1 4.65 20.62 22.21
C MET A 1 3.86 21.12 23.39
N SER A 2 2.54 20.89 23.45
CA SER A 2 1.71 21.45 24.51
C SER A 2 1.94 20.72 25.84
N ARG A 3 1.94 21.47 26.92
CA ARG A 3 2.04 20.93 28.30
C ARG A 3 0.90 19.93 28.57
N ALA A 4 -0.29 20.22 28.03
CA ALA A 4 -1.46 19.35 28.13
C ALA A 4 -1.24 17.93 27.57
N LEU A 5 -0.55 17.79 26.42
CA LEU A 5 -0.24 16.46 25.86
C LEU A 5 0.71 15.68 26.77
N GLU A 6 1.70 16.35 27.35
CA GLU A 6 2.61 15.70 28.28
C GLU A 6 1.90 15.23 29.55
N ASP A 7 1.04 16.08 30.13
CA ASP A 7 0.27 15.75 31.33
C ASP A 7 -0.68 14.59 31.06
N THR A 8 -1.34 14.56 29.90
CA THR A 8 -2.17 13.44 29.46
C THR A 8 -1.39 12.14 29.36
N LEU A 9 -0.20 12.17 28.74
CA LEU A 9 0.62 10.96 28.60
C LEU A 9 1.17 10.48 29.95
N ARG A 10 1.56 11.39 30.83
CA ARG A 10 1.97 10.99 32.21
C ARG A 10 0.84 10.33 32.97
N ALA A 11 -0.38 10.86 32.85
CA ALA A 11 -1.55 10.25 33.48
C ALA A 11 -1.93 8.88 32.88
N PHE A 12 -1.74 8.71 31.56
CA PHE A 12 -1.96 7.44 30.85
C PHE A 12 -0.90 6.37 31.20
N ASN A 13 0.29 6.79 31.62
CA ASN A 13 1.44 5.94 31.97
C ASN A 13 1.81 4.92 30.88
N PRO A 14 2.09 5.35 29.62
CA PRO A 14 2.43 4.43 28.54
C PRO A 14 3.78 3.77 28.78
N VAL A 15 3.98 2.58 28.21
CA VAL A 15 5.25 1.82 28.30
C VAL A 15 6.16 2.06 27.08
N ALA A 16 5.60 2.50 25.97
CA ALA A 16 6.32 2.82 24.71
C ALA A 16 5.54 3.85 23.89
N ILE A 17 6.20 4.47 22.93
CA ILE A 17 5.58 5.30 21.91
C ILE A 17 5.75 4.61 20.56
N HIS A 18 4.66 4.39 19.83
CA HIS A 18 4.68 3.94 18.44
C HIS A 18 4.24 5.08 17.53
N ALA A 19 5.12 5.53 16.65
CA ALA A 19 4.86 6.60 15.70
C ALA A 19 4.65 6.03 14.28
N SER A 20 3.50 6.29 13.70
CA SER A 20 3.24 6.01 12.29
C SER A 20 3.82 7.12 11.42
N PHE A 21 4.64 6.77 10.43
CA PHE A 21 5.45 7.60 9.55
C PHE A 21 6.68 8.24 10.22
N GLY A 22 7.79 8.29 9.48
CA GLY A 22 9.02 8.95 9.91
C GLY A 22 8.85 10.40 10.33
N LYS A 23 7.91 11.14 9.69
CA LYS A 23 7.56 12.51 10.09
C LYS A 23 7.03 12.55 11.53
N SER A 24 6.08 11.71 11.85
CA SER A 24 5.50 11.60 13.20
C SER A 24 6.56 11.20 14.22
N GLY A 25 7.45 10.26 13.87
CA GLY A 25 8.58 9.87 14.71
C GLY A 25 9.50 11.05 15.04
N ALA A 26 9.83 11.91 14.05
CA ALA A 26 10.65 13.08 14.26
C ALA A 26 10.01 14.12 15.20
N TYR A 27 8.68 14.19 15.27
CA TYR A 27 7.96 15.03 16.23
C TYR A 27 7.79 14.33 17.59
N ALA A 28 7.65 13.02 17.64
CA ALA A 28 7.50 12.26 18.88
C ALA A 28 8.81 12.13 19.66
N LEU A 29 9.98 12.10 18.98
CA LEU A 29 11.27 11.87 19.60
C LEU A 29 11.60 12.77 20.81
N PRO A 30 11.39 14.10 20.80
CA PRO A 30 11.62 14.93 21.96
C PRO A 30 10.74 14.57 23.17
N LEU A 31 9.50 14.09 22.91
CA LEU A 31 8.58 13.68 23.95
C LEU A 31 8.98 12.32 24.52
N ALA A 32 9.32 11.36 23.68
CA ALA A 32 9.82 10.05 24.10
C ALA A 32 11.00 10.20 25.05
N LYS A 33 11.95 11.06 24.70
CA LYS A 33 13.11 11.37 25.57
C LYS A 33 12.73 12.00 26.89
N LYS A 34 11.85 13.01 26.85
CA LYS A 34 11.43 13.72 28.08
C LYS A 34 10.70 12.81 29.05
N LEU A 35 9.97 11.81 28.53
CA LEU A 35 9.22 10.84 29.31
C LEU A 35 10.02 9.57 29.63
N ASN A 36 11.24 9.46 29.09
CA ASN A 36 12.09 8.26 29.16
C ASN A 36 11.35 7.01 28.64
N LEU A 37 10.66 7.15 27.50
CA LEU A 37 9.91 6.07 26.85
C LEU A 37 10.64 5.60 25.60
N PRO A 38 10.69 4.30 25.33
CA PRO A 38 11.18 3.78 24.06
C PRO A 38 10.27 4.21 22.91
N LEU A 39 10.91 4.42 21.73
CA LEU A 39 10.24 4.90 20.51
C LEU A 39 10.40 3.89 19.39
N ALA A 40 9.26 3.36 18.90
CA ALA A 40 9.17 2.64 17.64
C ALA A 40 8.66 3.55 16.53
N VAL A 41 9.14 3.39 15.30
CA VAL A 41 8.71 4.19 14.15
C VAL A 41 8.45 3.32 12.95
N THR A 42 7.22 3.33 12.42
CA THR A 42 6.85 2.61 11.18
C THR A 42 6.98 3.53 9.95
N TYR A 43 7.53 2.95 8.87
CA TYR A 43 7.70 3.60 7.56
C TYR A 43 6.84 2.90 6.51
N TYR A 44 6.05 3.68 5.73
CA TYR A 44 5.04 3.14 4.84
C TYR A 44 5.26 3.40 3.33
N GLY A 45 6.15 4.28 2.95
CA GLY A 45 6.40 4.58 1.54
C GLY A 45 7.06 5.93 1.34
N GLY A 46 6.32 6.99 0.96
CA GLY A 46 6.86 8.29 0.64
C GLY A 46 7.75 8.95 1.71
N ASP A 47 7.61 8.57 2.97
CA ASP A 47 8.47 8.97 4.08
C ASP A 47 9.87 8.32 4.01
N ALA A 48 9.99 7.18 3.34
CA ALA A 48 11.25 6.52 3.05
C ALA A 48 11.77 6.82 1.63
N THR A 49 10.88 6.89 0.63
CA THR A 49 11.26 6.89 -0.79
C THR A 49 11.47 8.28 -1.38
N LYS A 50 10.67 9.30 -0.99
CA LYS A 50 10.74 10.65 -1.56
C LYS A 50 12.14 11.24 -1.48
N THR A 51 12.52 11.94 -2.52
CA THR A 51 13.75 12.73 -2.55
C THR A 51 13.65 13.96 -1.66
N SER A 52 14.78 14.51 -1.22
CA SER A 52 14.85 15.68 -0.32
C SER A 52 14.29 16.97 -0.91
N ASN A 53 14.13 17.03 -2.23
CA ASN A 53 13.70 18.25 -2.93
C ASN A 53 12.16 18.34 -3.00
N THR A 54 11.52 18.62 -1.89
CA THR A 54 10.06 18.80 -1.78
C THR A 54 9.71 20.17 -1.21
N LYS A 55 8.62 20.75 -1.72
CA LYS A 55 8.03 21.99 -1.20
C LYS A 55 7.33 21.80 0.17
N ASP A 56 7.08 20.53 0.57
CA ASP A 56 6.46 20.18 1.86
C ASP A 56 7.38 20.58 3.02
N SER A 57 6.93 21.55 3.81
CA SER A 57 7.67 22.08 4.97
C SER A 57 7.87 21.04 6.07
N GLN A 58 6.90 20.17 6.30
CA GLN A 58 7.00 19.09 7.28
C GLN A 58 8.03 18.04 6.83
N PHE A 59 8.10 17.77 5.54
CA PHE A 59 9.09 16.84 5.00
C PHE A 59 10.51 17.41 5.10
N ARG A 60 10.68 18.74 4.92
CA ARG A 60 11.98 19.41 5.16
C ARG A 60 12.43 19.31 6.60
N VAL A 61 11.51 19.50 7.56
CA VAL A 61 11.82 19.32 8.99
C VAL A 61 12.21 17.89 9.29
N TYR A 62 11.46 16.93 8.76
CA TYR A 62 11.77 15.51 8.89
C TYR A 62 13.18 15.20 8.36
N ASN A 63 13.51 15.60 7.13
CA ASN A 63 14.82 15.36 6.52
C ASN A 63 16.01 15.88 7.35
N ARG A 64 15.84 17.04 8.03
CA ARG A 64 16.86 17.59 8.93
C ARG A 64 17.01 16.77 10.21
N ARG A 65 15.98 16.08 10.64
CA ARG A 65 15.92 15.35 11.92
C ARG A 65 16.01 13.83 11.76
N ARG A 66 15.91 13.33 10.54
CA ARG A 66 15.79 11.87 10.31
C ARG A 66 16.99 11.09 10.83
N GLN A 67 18.23 11.59 10.66
CA GLN A 67 19.41 10.92 11.17
C GLN A 67 19.33 10.79 12.70
N LYS A 68 19.06 11.91 13.38
CA LYS A 68 18.87 11.89 14.82
C LYS A 68 17.73 10.98 15.28
N LEU A 69 16.65 10.89 14.49
CA LEU A 69 15.56 9.96 14.76
C LEU A 69 16.03 8.51 14.66
N TRP A 70 16.75 8.15 13.60
CA TRP A 70 17.27 6.80 13.40
C TRP A 70 18.31 6.38 14.46
N ASP A 71 19.19 7.30 14.85
CA ASP A 71 20.18 7.05 15.90
C ASP A 71 19.54 6.82 17.27
N GLN A 72 18.38 7.43 17.52
CA GLN A 72 17.77 7.53 18.85
C GLN A 72 16.44 6.80 19.00
N ALA A 73 15.81 6.33 17.90
CA ALA A 73 14.69 5.39 17.99
C ALA A 73 15.22 4.02 18.46
N ASP A 74 14.40 3.32 19.22
CA ASP A 74 14.71 1.98 19.72
C ASP A 74 14.36 0.90 18.70
N LEU A 75 13.37 1.17 17.83
CA LEU A 75 12.91 0.27 16.80
C LEU A 75 12.46 1.02 15.55
N ILE A 76 12.86 0.53 14.39
CA ILE A 76 12.44 1.02 13.07
C ILE A 76 11.69 -0.12 12.38
N LEU A 77 10.46 0.15 11.94
CA LEU A 77 9.54 -0.83 11.38
C LEU A 77 9.23 -0.46 9.90
N PRO A 78 10.06 -0.85 8.92
CA PRO A 78 9.69 -0.73 7.52
C PRO A 78 8.55 -1.70 7.19
N CYS A 79 7.54 -1.21 6.42
CA CYS A 79 6.37 -2.02 6.07
C CYS A 79 6.64 -3.09 5.00
N SER A 80 7.84 -3.13 4.45
CA SER A 80 8.30 -4.11 3.47
C SER A 80 9.83 -4.15 3.44
N ASP A 81 10.40 -5.21 2.89
CA ASP A 81 11.83 -5.30 2.67
C ASP A 81 12.32 -4.26 1.65
N PHE A 82 11.46 -3.89 0.69
CA PHE A 82 11.72 -2.76 -0.19
C PHE A 82 11.94 -1.46 0.62
N ILE A 83 11.07 -1.12 1.56
CA ILE A 83 11.22 0.07 2.41
C ILE A 83 12.46 -0.05 3.32
N ARG A 84 12.76 -1.24 3.82
CA ARG A 84 14.00 -1.49 4.56
C ARG A 84 15.23 -1.12 3.72
N ARG A 85 15.30 -1.58 2.46
CA ARG A 85 16.40 -1.24 1.53
C ARG A 85 16.49 0.26 1.25
N GLU A 86 15.37 0.95 1.05
CA GLU A 86 15.33 2.41 0.85
C GLU A 86 15.85 3.19 2.07
N LEU A 87 15.56 2.73 3.28
CA LEU A 87 16.05 3.32 4.52
C LEU A 87 17.56 3.06 4.71
N LEU A 88 18.02 1.83 4.45
CA LEU A 88 19.45 1.46 4.49
C LEU A 88 20.27 2.31 3.53
N ALA A 89 19.80 2.47 2.29
CA ALA A 89 20.47 3.30 1.28
C ALA A 89 20.60 4.78 1.70
N LYS A 90 19.79 5.23 2.66
CA LYS A 90 19.83 6.59 3.24
C LYS A 90 20.57 6.67 4.58
N GLY A 91 21.17 5.57 5.03
CA GLY A 91 22.00 5.51 6.24
C GLY A 91 21.26 5.17 7.53
N ALA A 92 20.05 4.63 7.47
CA ALA A 92 19.38 4.14 8.67
C ALA A 92 20.04 2.84 9.19
N PRO A 93 20.14 2.64 10.52
CA PRO A 93 20.86 1.51 11.10
C PRO A 93 20.06 0.19 10.97
N ASP A 94 20.63 -0.80 10.30
CA ASP A 94 20.00 -2.10 10.10
C ASP A 94 19.70 -2.85 11.41
N ALA A 95 20.59 -2.76 12.37
CA ALA A 95 20.46 -3.42 13.67
C ALA A 95 19.20 -3.04 14.46
N LYS A 96 18.55 -1.93 14.09
CA LYS A 96 17.29 -1.47 14.70
C LYS A 96 16.07 -1.74 13.83
N MET A 97 16.24 -2.38 12.66
CA MET A 97 15.15 -2.59 11.72
C MET A 97 14.54 -3.99 11.86
N VAL A 98 13.23 -4.04 11.88
CA VAL A 98 12.45 -5.27 11.73
C VAL A 98 11.33 -5.00 10.72
N VAL A 99 11.26 -5.77 9.65
CA VAL A 99 10.17 -5.65 8.68
C VAL A 99 8.86 -6.04 9.37
N HIS A 100 7.90 -5.11 9.31
CA HIS A 100 6.57 -5.29 9.84
C HIS A 100 5.56 -4.91 8.78
N HIS A 101 5.00 -5.93 8.11
CA HIS A 101 4.15 -5.75 6.96
C HIS A 101 2.86 -5.00 7.30
N ASN A 102 2.36 -4.24 6.31
CA ASN A 102 1.00 -3.73 6.33
C ASN A 102 0.00 -4.88 6.39
N THR A 103 -1.18 -4.61 6.94
CA THR A 103 -2.18 -5.63 7.22
C THR A 103 -3.56 -5.16 6.82
N ALA A 104 -4.46 -6.12 6.56
CA ALA A 104 -5.89 -5.86 6.51
C ALA A 104 -6.64 -6.86 7.40
N ASP A 105 -7.87 -6.49 7.78
CA ASP A 105 -8.71 -7.34 8.63
C ASP A 105 -9.40 -8.42 7.81
N PRO A 106 -9.08 -9.72 8.01
CA PRO A 106 -9.76 -10.80 7.31
C PRO A 106 -11.26 -10.92 7.62
N ALA A 107 -11.72 -10.35 8.71
CA ALA A 107 -13.15 -10.32 9.02
C ALA A 107 -13.88 -9.29 8.15
N LYS A 108 -13.20 -8.20 7.79
CA LYS A 108 -13.74 -7.15 6.91
C LYS A 108 -13.65 -7.52 5.44
N PHE A 109 -12.55 -8.13 5.01
CA PHE A 109 -12.29 -8.49 3.62
C PHE A 109 -12.50 -9.99 3.40
N GLN A 110 -13.69 -10.35 2.92
CA GLN A 110 -14.13 -11.73 2.68
C GLN A 110 -14.46 -11.94 1.20
N PRO A 111 -14.26 -13.14 0.66
CA PRO A 111 -14.78 -13.50 -0.66
C PRO A 111 -16.31 -13.45 -0.66
N GLY A 112 -16.88 -12.92 -1.74
CA GLY A 112 -18.30 -13.01 -2.06
C GLY A 112 -18.54 -13.79 -3.34
N GLU A 113 -19.74 -13.66 -3.90
CA GLU A 113 -20.07 -14.18 -5.22
C GLU A 113 -19.25 -13.44 -6.29
N LYS A 114 -18.37 -14.17 -6.99
CA LYS A 114 -17.43 -13.62 -7.96
C LYS A 114 -18.09 -13.36 -9.30
N GLN A 115 -17.96 -12.13 -9.76
CA GLN A 115 -18.40 -11.67 -11.08
C GLN A 115 -17.20 -11.51 -12.03
N ASN A 116 -17.42 -11.48 -13.33
CA ASN A 116 -16.41 -11.09 -14.31
C ASN A 116 -16.11 -9.58 -14.15
N LEU A 117 -15.50 -9.24 -13.05
CA LEU A 117 -15.21 -7.88 -12.63
C LEU A 117 -13.72 -7.71 -12.38
N LEU A 118 -13.11 -6.76 -13.09
CA LEU A 118 -11.77 -6.24 -12.86
C LEU A 118 -11.89 -4.92 -12.10
N VAL A 119 -11.21 -4.80 -10.97
CA VAL A 119 -11.21 -3.58 -10.14
C VAL A 119 -9.82 -2.98 -10.04
N PHE A 120 -9.73 -1.69 -10.28
CA PHE A 120 -8.62 -0.83 -9.84
C PHE A 120 -9.13 0.06 -8.71
N ALA A 121 -8.35 0.18 -7.62
CA ALA A 121 -8.67 1.09 -6.53
C ALA A 121 -7.45 1.90 -6.08
N GLY A 122 -7.62 3.20 -6.08
CA GLY A 122 -6.59 4.14 -5.64
C GLY A 122 -6.76 5.52 -6.25
N ARG A 123 -6.19 6.52 -5.59
CA ARG A 123 -6.19 7.88 -6.16
C ARG A 123 -5.53 7.88 -7.53
N TRP A 124 -6.09 8.58 -8.48
CA TRP A 124 -5.53 8.72 -9.81
C TRP A 124 -4.30 9.64 -9.73
N SER A 125 -3.15 9.05 -9.53
CA SER A 125 -1.87 9.74 -9.38
C SER A 125 -0.75 8.96 -10.09
N PRO A 126 0.34 9.61 -10.50
CA PRO A 126 1.40 8.97 -11.30
C PRO A 126 1.92 7.66 -10.70
N LYS A 127 2.05 7.58 -9.38
CA LYS A 127 2.57 6.36 -8.74
C LYS A 127 1.60 5.17 -8.73
N LYS A 128 0.32 5.41 -8.96
CA LYS A 128 -0.69 4.34 -9.01
C LYS A 128 -0.79 3.68 -10.39
N GLY A 129 -0.13 4.24 -11.40
CA GLY A 129 -0.01 3.64 -12.73
C GLY A 129 -1.33 3.50 -13.48
N ILE A 130 -2.33 4.33 -13.16
CA ILE A 130 -3.63 4.31 -13.84
C ILE A 130 -3.49 4.61 -15.34
N ASP A 131 -2.52 5.41 -15.75
CA ASP A 131 -2.18 5.67 -17.14
C ASP A 131 -1.74 4.37 -17.85
N THR A 132 -0.92 3.55 -17.20
CA THR A 132 -0.51 2.23 -17.70
C THR A 132 -1.71 1.27 -17.82
N LEU A 133 -2.65 1.32 -16.85
CA LEU A 133 -3.87 0.52 -16.94
C LEU A 133 -4.76 0.96 -18.11
N ILE A 134 -4.98 2.24 -18.30
CA ILE A 134 -5.79 2.74 -19.43
C ILE A 134 -5.20 2.30 -20.77
N GLU A 135 -3.88 2.37 -20.93
CA GLU A 135 -3.19 1.88 -22.13
C GLU A 135 -3.36 0.35 -22.30
N ALA A 136 -3.24 -0.42 -21.22
CA ALA A 136 -3.44 -1.86 -21.25
C ALA A 136 -4.89 -2.24 -21.59
N LEU A 137 -5.89 -1.54 -21.04
CA LEU A 137 -7.30 -1.75 -21.38
C LEU A 137 -7.59 -1.43 -22.85
N THR A 138 -6.96 -0.40 -23.41
CA THR A 138 -7.05 -0.08 -24.84
C THR A 138 -6.51 -1.22 -25.70
N LEU A 139 -5.37 -1.83 -25.30
CA LEU A 139 -4.77 -2.98 -25.99
C LEU A 139 -5.59 -4.27 -25.86
N LEU A 140 -6.38 -4.41 -24.81
CA LEU A 140 -7.27 -5.55 -24.62
C LEU A 140 -8.48 -5.47 -25.58
N GLY A 141 -9.06 -4.28 -25.75
CA GLY A 141 -10.18 -4.08 -26.69
C GLY A 141 -11.27 -5.14 -26.53
N PRO A 142 -11.52 -5.95 -27.60
CA PRO A 142 -12.57 -6.99 -27.58
C PRO A 142 -12.38 -8.10 -26.53
N ASP A 143 -11.17 -8.32 -26.00
CA ASP A 143 -10.94 -9.31 -24.93
C ASP A 143 -11.70 -8.97 -23.63
N LEU A 144 -12.18 -7.73 -23.49
CA LEU A 144 -13.00 -7.28 -22.36
C LEU A 144 -14.49 -7.65 -22.50
N GLU A 145 -14.90 -8.25 -23.61
CA GLU A 145 -16.31 -8.66 -23.80
C GLU A 145 -16.75 -9.61 -22.67
N GLY A 146 -17.89 -9.30 -22.05
CA GLY A 146 -18.42 -10.06 -20.91
C GLY A 146 -17.73 -9.77 -19.57
N TRP A 147 -16.84 -8.77 -19.51
CA TRP A 147 -16.21 -8.30 -18.29
C TRP A 147 -16.59 -6.85 -18.00
N THR A 148 -16.78 -6.56 -16.73
CA THR A 148 -16.89 -5.18 -16.23
C THR A 148 -15.55 -4.72 -15.73
N VAL A 149 -15.12 -3.52 -16.11
CA VAL A 149 -13.94 -2.85 -15.58
C VAL A 149 -14.40 -1.70 -14.69
N ARG A 150 -14.05 -1.75 -13.41
CA ARG A 150 -14.41 -0.72 -12.44
C ARG A 150 -13.18 0.03 -11.94
N LEU A 151 -13.20 1.35 -12.10
CA LEU A 151 -12.11 2.24 -11.69
C LEU A 151 -12.57 3.09 -10.50
N CYS A 152 -11.98 2.83 -9.32
CA CYS A 152 -12.26 3.55 -8.08
C CYS A 152 -11.19 4.60 -7.79
N GLY A 153 -11.60 5.75 -7.22
CA GLY A 153 -10.69 6.77 -6.71
C GLY A 153 -10.45 7.98 -7.62
N ASN A 154 -11.18 8.07 -8.75
CA ASN A 154 -11.22 9.27 -9.58
C ASN A 154 -12.01 10.39 -8.88
N LYS A 155 -11.63 11.63 -9.15
CA LYS A 155 -12.32 12.82 -8.64
C LYS A 155 -13.50 13.19 -9.52
N GLN A 156 -14.41 14.00 -8.96
CA GLN A 156 -15.43 14.69 -9.73
C GLN A 156 -14.78 15.70 -10.69
N GLU A 157 -15.47 16.04 -11.76
CA GLU A 157 -14.90 16.80 -12.87
C GLU A 157 -14.32 18.16 -12.43
N ASP A 158 -15.02 18.87 -11.59
CA ASP A 158 -14.64 20.18 -11.04
C ASP A 158 -13.41 20.12 -10.07
N ALA A 159 -13.08 18.94 -9.57
CA ALA A 159 -11.97 18.70 -8.65
C ALA A 159 -10.73 18.06 -9.31
N ARG A 160 -10.76 17.77 -10.63
CA ARG A 160 -9.65 17.15 -11.36
C ARG A 160 -8.49 18.13 -11.54
N ASP A 161 -7.28 17.64 -11.34
CA ASP A 161 -6.09 18.35 -11.79
C ASP A 161 -5.78 18.00 -13.28
N ALA A 162 -4.81 18.70 -13.86
CA ALA A 162 -4.44 18.49 -15.27
C ALA A 162 -3.99 17.05 -15.60
N PHE A 163 -3.36 16.37 -14.65
CA PHE A 163 -2.97 14.97 -14.82
C PHE A 163 -4.19 14.07 -14.92
N GLU A 164 -5.13 14.21 -13.98
CA GLU A 164 -6.33 13.39 -13.94
C GLU A 164 -7.26 13.69 -15.12
N GLN A 165 -7.39 14.97 -15.53
CA GLN A 165 -8.13 15.33 -16.72
C GLN A 165 -7.54 14.66 -17.97
N GLY A 166 -6.23 14.68 -18.15
CA GLY A 166 -5.57 14.00 -19.26
C GLY A 166 -5.80 12.49 -19.29
N LEU A 167 -5.99 11.85 -18.12
CA LEU A 167 -6.37 10.43 -18.04
C LEU A 167 -7.82 10.18 -18.49
N HIS A 168 -8.74 11.05 -18.11
CA HIS A 168 -10.13 10.98 -18.57
C HIS A 168 -10.23 11.17 -20.10
N ASP A 169 -9.44 12.11 -20.65
CA ASP A 169 -9.40 12.35 -22.10
C ASP A 169 -8.87 11.11 -22.85
N LYS A 170 -7.80 10.48 -22.35
CA LYS A 170 -7.25 9.23 -22.87
C LYS A 170 -8.29 8.09 -22.82
N LEU A 171 -8.96 7.94 -21.67
CA LEU A 171 -9.97 6.91 -21.48
C LEU A 171 -11.13 7.10 -22.47
N SER A 172 -11.63 8.32 -22.63
CA SER A 172 -12.68 8.65 -23.60
C SER A 172 -12.25 8.35 -25.05
N ALA A 173 -11.02 8.67 -25.39
CA ALA A 173 -10.45 8.40 -26.72
C ALA A 173 -10.22 6.91 -27.00
N SER A 174 -10.03 6.08 -25.96
CA SER A 174 -9.79 4.65 -26.10
C SER A 174 -11.00 3.84 -26.56
N GLY A 175 -12.21 4.36 -26.36
CA GLY A 175 -13.46 3.63 -26.63
C GLY A 175 -13.71 2.46 -25.70
N VAL A 176 -12.91 2.27 -24.64
CA VAL A 176 -13.13 1.21 -23.64
C VAL A 176 -14.24 1.63 -22.69
N ASP A 177 -15.25 0.77 -22.53
CA ASP A 177 -16.32 0.98 -21.56
C ASP A 177 -15.84 0.61 -20.15
N VAL A 178 -15.96 1.55 -19.21
CA VAL A 178 -15.57 1.36 -17.81
C VAL A 178 -16.56 2.01 -16.86
N GLU A 179 -16.75 1.40 -15.70
CA GLU A 179 -17.48 1.99 -14.59
C GLU A 179 -16.56 2.90 -13.78
N LEU A 180 -16.82 4.20 -13.79
CA LEU A 180 -16.14 5.18 -12.93
C LEU A 180 -16.88 5.27 -11.59
N ALA A 181 -16.35 4.59 -10.56
CA ALA A 181 -16.99 4.53 -9.25
C ALA A 181 -16.74 5.79 -8.39
N GLY A 182 -15.88 6.71 -8.83
CA GLY A 182 -15.52 7.88 -8.05
C GLY A 182 -14.72 7.52 -6.80
N TRP A 183 -14.77 8.39 -5.80
CA TRP A 183 -14.21 8.12 -4.49
C TRP A 183 -15.10 7.13 -3.74
N VAL A 184 -14.55 5.96 -3.46
CA VAL A 184 -15.22 4.91 -2.68
C VAL A 184 -14.73 4.99 -1.23
N PRO A 185 -15.62 5.15 -0.24
CA PRO A 185 -15.25 5.08 1.17
C PRO A 185 -14.58 3.75 1.53
N ALA A 186 -13.65 3.78 2.49
CA ALA A 186 -12.91 2.57 2.91
C ALA A 186 -13.83 1.47 3.46
N ASP A 187 -14.99 1.84 4.00
CA ASP A 187 -15.98 0.87 4.53
C ASP A 187 -16.82 0.22 3.42
N ASP A 188 -16.86 0.81 2.23
CA ASP A 188 -17.57 0.27 1.07
C ASP A 188 -16.63 -0.55 0.15
N MET A 189 -15.31 -0.42 0.29
CA MET A 189 -14.34 -1.18 -0.53
C MET A 189 -14.49 -2.71 -0.42
N PRO A 190 -14.82 -3.31 0.73
CA PRO A 190 -14.96 -4.76 0.85
C PRO A 190 -15.94 -5.38 -0.15
N GLN A 191 -17.08 -4.73 -0.44
CA GLN A 191 -18.04 -5.25 -1.41
C GLN A 191 -17.51 -5.26 -2.83
N HIS A 192 -16.68 -4.27 -3.21
CA HIS A 192 -16.05 -4.23 -4.53
C HIS A 192 -15.06 -5.37 -4.70
N TRP A 193 -14.20 -5.61 -3.69
CA TRP A 193 -13.25 -6.72 -3.70
C TRP A 193 -13.94 -8.08 -3.61
N ALA A 194 -15.00 -8.21 -2.80
CA ALA A 194 -15.76 -9.45 -2.66
C ALA A 194 -16.31 -9.94 -4.00
N ALA A 195 -16.82 -9.03 -4.83
CA ALA A 195 -17.38 -9.34 -6.15
C ALA A 195 -16.32 -9.52 -7.26
N ALA A 196 -15.14 -8.92 -7.13
CA ALA A 196 -14.13 -8.91 -8.18
C ALA A 196 -13.39 -10.25 -8.31
N LYS A 197 -13.16 -10.73 -9.54
CA LYS A 197 -12.22 -11.82 -9.83
C LYS A 197 -10.78 -11.33 -9.91
N ILE A 198 -10.57 -10.14 -10.47
CA ILE A 198 -9.25 -9.57 -10.73
C ILE A 198 -9.12 -8.21 -10.06
N ALA A 199 -8.02 -8.01 -9.35
CA ALA A 199 -7.59 -6.70 -8.89
C ALA A 199 -6.35 -6.25 -9.69
N CYS A 200 -6.39 -5.07 -10.28
CA CYS A 200 -5.26 -4.50 -11.02
C CYS A 200 -4.52 -3.46 -10.17
N VAL A 201 -3.22 -3.66 -9.96
CA VAL A 201 -2.36 -2.78 -9.14
C VAL A 201 -1.09 -2.42 -9.92
N PRO A 202 -1.19 -1.57 -10.95
CA PRO A 202 -0.10 -1.25 -11.87
C PRO A 202 0.81 -0.14 -11.35
N SER A 203 1.08 -0.14 -10.04
CA SER A 203 1.86 0.92 -9.39
C SER A 203 3.27 1.03 -9.95
N LYS A 204 3.82 2.25 -9.93
CA LYS A 204 5.15 2.56 -10.43
C LYS A 204 5.80 3.67 -9.61
N ARG A 205 7.12 3.83 -9.71
CA ARG A 205 7.82 4.96 -9.09
C ARG A 205 7.44 6.25 -9.82
N ALA A 206 6.94 7.21 -9.06
CA ALA A 206 6.62 8.53 -9.62
C ALA A 206 7.91 9.33 -9.94
N PRO A 207 7.85 10.32 -10.84
CA PRO A 207 9.01 11.20 -11.14
C PRO A 207 9.58 11.92 -9.92
N SER A 208 8.77 12.13 -8.87
CA SER A 208 9.18 12.70 -7.57
C SER A 208 9.98 11.73 -6.69
N GLY A 209 10.20 10.48 -7.13
CA GLY A 209 10.77 9.41 -6.32
C GLY A 209 9.75 8.76 -5.36
N ASP A 210 8.51 9.28 -5.26
CA ASP A 210 7.46 8.65 -4.44
C ASP A 210 7.14 7.26 -4.96
N ALA A 211 7.14 6.27 -4.07
CA ALA A 211 6.82 4.89 -4.37
C ALA A 211 5.88 4.33 -3.30
N GLU A 212 5.23 3.23 -3.62
CA GLU A 212 4.48 2.47 -2.61
C GLU A 212 5.45 1.83 -1.61
N GLY A 213 4.96 1.51 -0.42
CA GLY A 213 5.69 0.63 0.49
C GLY A 213 5.23 -0.81 0.29
N LEU A 214 4.04 -1.10 0.82
CA LEU A 214 3.26 -2.31 0.59
C LEU A 214 1.79 -1.87 0.47
N PRO A 215 1.22 -1.82 -0.75
CA PRO A 215 -0.13 -1.28 -0.95
C PRO A 215 -1.20 -2.12 -0.24
N LEU A 216 -2.01 -1.48 0.60
CA LEU A 216 -3.13 -2.15 1.29
C LEU A 216 -4.11 -2.80 0.32
N VAL A 217 -4.36 -2.18 -0.83
CA VAL A 217 -5.26 -2.71 -1.86
C VAL A 217 -4.85 -4.11 -2.36
N CYS A 218 -3.55 -4.46 -2.35
CA CYS A 218 -3.11 -5.82 -2.66
C CYS A 218 -3.62 -6.80 -1.60
N ILE A 219 -3.41 -6.46 -0.33
CA ILE A 219 -3.79 -7.32 0.80
C ILE A 219 -5.31 -7.46 0.90
N GLU A 220 -6.03 -6.35 0.76
CA GLU A 220 -7.50 -6.30 0.78
C GLU A 220 -8.10 -7.17 -0.33
N ALA A 221 -7.61 -7.03 -1.57
CA ALA A 221 -8.04 -7.82 -2.71
C ALA A 221 -7.71 -9.31 -2.54
N MET A 222 -6.50 -9.65 -2.07
CA MET A 222 -6.09 -11.02 -1.81
C MET A 222 -6.96 -11.66 -0.72
N LEU A 223 -7.21 -10.99 0.40
CA LEU A 223 -8.11 -11.48 1.46
C LEU A 223 -9.52 -11.73 0.92
N SER A 224 -9.97 -10.92 -0.02
CA SER A 224 -11.26 -11.08 -0.69
C SER A 224 -11.23 -12.13 -1.81
N GLY A 225 -10.11 -12.80 -2.05
CA GLY A 225 -9.97 -13.87 -3.05
C GLY A 225 -9.88 -13.37 -4.49
N CYS A 226 -9.38 -12.15 -4.72
CA CYS A 226 -9.04 -11.67 -6.06
C CYS A 226 -7.66 -12.16 -6.48
N ALA A 227 -7.50 -12.54 -7.75
CA ALA A 227 -6.19 -12.69 -8.36
C ALA A 227 -5.61 -11.32 -8.70
N LEU A 228 -4.29 -11.13 -8.57
CA LEU A 228 -3.65 -9.84 -8.78
C LEU A 228 -2.99 -9.76 -10.17
N ALA A 229 -3.32 -8.71 -10.95
CA ALA A 229 -2.51 -8.25 -12.06
C ALA A 229 -1.75 -7.01 -11.61
N ALA A 230 -0.45 -7.09 -11.43
CA ALA A 230 0.31 -6.04 -10.76
C ALA A 230 1.68 -5.82 -11.40
N THR A 231 2.41 -4.83 -10.92
CA THR A 231 3.77 -4.52 -11.38
C THR A 231 4.83 -5.00 -10.39
N ARG A 232 6.04 -5.26 -10.88
CA ARG A 232 7.24 -5.53 -10.07
C ARG A 232 7.71 -4.26 -9.38
N HIS A 233 6.84 -3.68 -8.57
CA HIS A 233 7.05 -2.40 -7.89
C HIS A 233 7.05 -2.57 -6.38
N SER A 234 8.08 -2.02 -5.71
CA SER A 234 8.13 -1.91 -4.24
C SER A 234 7.82 -3.22 -3.50
N GLY A 235 7.06 -3.15 -2.41
CA GLY A 235 6.60 -4.33 -1.66
C GLY A 235 5.52 -5.16 -2.33
N ILE A 236 5.04 -4.81 -3.55
CA ILE A 236 4.10 -5.65 -4.29
C ILE A 236 4.70 -7.03 -4.56
N VAL A 237 5.99 -7.10 -4.88
CA VAL A 237 6.70 -8.35 -5.11
C VAL A 237 6.82 -9.24 -3.85
N GLU A 238 6.51 -8.71 -2.68
CA GLU A 238 6.50 -9.45 -1.42
C GLU A 238 5.13 -10.10 -1.15
N CYS A 239 4.06 -9.57 -1.75
CA CYS A 239 2.71 -10.12 -1.61
C CYS A 239 2.21 -10.86 -2.86
N VAL A 240 2.80 -10.65 -4.05
CA VAL A 240 2.38 -11.35 -5.27
C VAL A 240 3.45 -12.35 -5.69
N ARG A 241 3.08 -13.62 -5.73
CA ARG A 241 3.89 -14.69 -6.32
C ARG A 241 3.49 -14.85 -7.78
N ASP A 242 4.42 -14.49 -8.69
CA ASP A 242 4.18 -14.46 -10.13
C ASP A 242 3.83 -15.86 -10.66
N GLY A 243 2.70 -15.97 -11.36
CA GLY A 243 2.15 -17.24 -11.86
C GLY A 243 1.41 -18.10 -10.82
N GLU A 244 1.44 -17.73 -9.50
CA GLU A 244 0.80 -18.50 -8.43
C GLU A 244 -0.38 -17.74 -7.80
N THR A 245 -0.17 -16.50 -7.37
CA THR A 245 -1.22 -15.66 -6.73
C THR A 245 -1.69 -14.52 -7.64
N GLY A 246 -1.09 -14.38 -8.80
CA GLY A 246 -1.36 -13.36 -9.80
C GLY A 246 -0.23 -13.29 -10.81
N TYR A 247 -0.23 -12.24 -11.64
CA TYR A 247 0.84 -11.99 -12.61
C TYR A 247 1.51 -10.65 -12.34
N LEU A 248 2.83 -10.60 -12.57
CA LEU A 248 3.64 -9.40 -12.46
C LEU A 248 4.21 -9.01 -13.83
N CYS A 249 4.19 -7.71 -14.14
CA CYS A 249 4.91 -7.10 -15.26
C CYS A 249 5.83 -5.99 -14.76
N ASP A 250 6.66 -5.42 -15.64
CA ASP A 250 7.50 -4.30 -15.27
C ASP A 250 6.69 -3.00 -15.14
N GLU A 251 7.23 -2.03 -14.40
CA GLU A 251 6.60 -0.72 -14.20
C GLU A 251 6.39 0.00 -15.54
N GLY A 252 5.17 0.45 -15.82
CA GLY A 252 4.85 1.19 -17.04
C GLY A 252 4.70 0.34 -18.30
N ASP A 253 4.88 -0.98 -18.22
CA ASP A 253 4.71 -1.88 -19.36
C ASP A 253 3.23 -2.25 -19.56
N ALA A 254 2.53 -1.41 -20.33
CA ALA A 254 1.12 -1.60 -20.65
C ALA A 254 0.88 -2.85 -21.52
N VAL A 255 1.84 -3.25 -22.36
CA VAL A 255 1.73 -4.42 -23.22
C VAL A 255 1.77 -5.71 -22.39
N ALA A 256 2.78 -5.85 -21.52
CA ALA A 256 2.87 -7.00 -20.62
C ALA A 256 1.71 -7.05 -19.63
N LEU A 257 1.22 -5.89 -19.14
CA LEU A 257 0.03 -5.83 -18.30
C LEU A 257 -1.21 -6.33 -19.06
N ALA A 258 -1.41 -5.89 -20.31
CA ALA A 258 -2.52 -6.36 -21.14
C ALA A 258 -2.43 -7.86 -21.41
N ASP A 259 -1.24 -8.40 -21.69
CA ASP A 259 -1.03 -9.83 -21.91
C ASP A 259 -1.32 -10.67 -20.65
N ASN A 260 -0.93 -10.18 -19.49
CA ASN A 260 -1.24 -10.83 -18.22
C ASN A 260 -2.75 -10.80 -17.92
N LEU A 261 -3.40 -9.65 -18.11
CA LEU A 261 -4.85 -9.53 -17.97
C LEU A 261 -5.57 -10.46 -18.97
N ARG A 262 -5.16 -10.51 -20.25
CA ARG A 262 -5.74 -11.39 -21.28
C ARG A 262 -5.72 -12.84 -20.87
N LYS A 263 -4.62 -13.34 -20.28
CA LYS A 263 -4.54 -14.70 -19.75
C LYS A 263 -5.59 -14.94 -18.66
N MET A 264 -5.73 -13.98 -17.73
CA MET A 264 -6.66 -14.08 -16.61
C MET A 264 -8.13 -14.00 -17.06
N LEU A 265 -8.43 -13.13 -18.04
CA LEU A 265 -9.77 -12.97 -18.60
C LEU A 265 -10.23 -14.25 -19.32
N ARG A 266 -9.32 -14.92 -20.04
CA ARG A 266 -9.62 -16.10 -20.86
C ARG A 266 -9.63 -17.42 -20.08
N ASP A 267 -9.02 -17.47 -18.88
CA ASP A 267 -9.02 -18.66 -18.01
C ASP A 267 -9.54 -18.33 -16.60
N PRO A 268 -10.88 -18.30 -16.44
CA PRO A 268 -11.50 -18.03 -15.16
C PRO A 268 -11.15 -19.02 -14.05
N ASP A 269 -10.89 -20.29 -14.39
CA ASP A 269 -10.53 -21.33 -13.43
C ASP A 269 -9.10 -21.11 -12.89
N MET A 270 -8.15 -20.76 -13.76
CA MET A 270 -6.81 -20.36 -13.34
C MET A 270 -6.88 -19.12 -12.45
N THR A 271 -7.65 -18.11 -12.85
CA THR A 271 -7.84 -16.88 -12.08
C THR A 271 -8.44 -17.15 -10.71
N ALA A 272 -9.42 -18.04 -10.61
CA ALA A 272 -9.99 -18.48 -9.33
C ALA A 272 -8.95 -19.18 -8.43
N ARG A 273 -8.13 -20.09 -9.00
CA ARG A 273 -7.03 -20.74 -8.26
C ARG A 273 -6.01 -19.72 -7.75
N MET A 274 -5.62 -18.75 -8.57
CA MET A 274 -4.73 -17.65 -8.16
C MET A 274 -5.31 -16.82 -7.00
N GLY A 275 -6.61 -16.49 -7.09
CA GLY A 275 -7.30 -15.77 -6.02
C GLY A 275 -7.35 -16.56 -4.71
N ALA A 276 -7.59 -17.86 -4.77
CA ALA A 276 -7.58 -18.74 -3.59
C ALA A 276 -6.17 -18.85 -2.97
N ALA A 277 -5.13 -19.01 -3.79
CA ALA A 277 -3.74 -19.04 -3.35
C ALA A 277 -3.33 -17.69 -2.73
N GLY A 278 -3.72 -16.58 -3.36
CA GLY A 278 -3.49 -15.24 -2.84
C GLY A 278 -4.15 -15.02 -1.47
N ARG A 279 -5.39 -15.47 -1.31
CA ARG A 279 -6.06 -15.41 -0.01
C ARG A 279 -5.33 -16.21 1.07
N ALA A 280 -4.90 -17.42 0.77
CA ALA A 280 -4.16 -18.25 1.71
C ALA A 280 -2.88 -17.55 2.18
N LEU A 281 -2.11 -16.99 1.25
CA LEU A 281 -0.92 -16.20 1.54
C LEU A 281 -1.25 -14.98 2.42
N ALA A 282 -2.30 -14.21 2.09
CA ALA A 282 -2.68 -13.03 2.85
C ALA A 282 -3.17 -13.38 4.27
N MET A 283 -3.88 -14.49 4.45
CA MET A 283 -4.31 -15.01 5.76
C MET A 283 -3.12 -15.42 6.63
N ASP A 284 -2.01 -15.82 6.03
CA ASP A 284 -0.82 -16.22 6.77
C ASP A 284 0.08 -15.02 7.09
N ASP A 285 0.46 -14.23 6.10
CA ASP A 285 1.50 -13.23 6.22
C ASP A 285 1.00 -11.81 6.51
N PHE A 286 -0.24 -11.45 6.08
CA PHE A 286 -0.76 -10.07 6.14
C PHE A 286 -2.02 -9.93 6.99
N ASN A 287 -2.32 -10.92 7.81
CA ASN A 287 -3.47 -10.94 8.71
C ASN A 287 -3.28 -9.95 9.86
N LEU A 288 -4.27 -9.06 10.07
CA LEU A 288 -4.24 -8.01 11.08
C LEU A 288 -3.96 -8.58 12.48
N GLN A 289 -4.66 -9.64 12.90
CA GLN A 289 -4.53 -10.19 14.25
C GLN A 289 -3.13 -10.78 14.48
N LYS A 290 -2.60 -11.51 13.49
CA LYS A 290 -1.24 -12.08 13.57
C LYS A 290 -0.17 -11.00 13.63
N GLN A 291 -0.26 -9.99 12.78
CA GLN A 291 0.75 -8.92 12.71
C GLN A 291 0.63 -7.97 13.92
N SER A 292 -0.59 -7.73 14.44
CA SER A 292 -0.76 -6.94 15.67
C SER A 292 -0.07 -7.58 16.86
N ARG A 293 -0.16 -8.92 17.01
CA ARG A 293 0.58 -9.65 18.07
C ARG A 293 2.10 -9.52 17.91
N LYS A 294 2.60 -9.60 16.65
CA LYS A 294 4.03 -9.38 16.40
C LYS A 294 4.46 -7.95 16.75
N LEU A 295 3.63 -6.95 16.43
CA LEU A 295 3.91 -5.57 16.80
C LEU A 295 3.94 -5.40 18.32
N GLU A 296 2.95 -5.95 19.01
CA GLU A 296 2.89 -5.94 20.48
C GLU A 296 4.15 -6.55 21.09
N SER A 297 4.55 -7.75 20.65
CA SER A 297 5.80 -8.40 21.08
C SER A 297 7.02 -7.51 20.86
N HIS A 298 7.12 -6.85 19.72
CA HIS A 298 8.21 -5.90 19.45
C HIS A 298 8.19 -4.69 20.41
N LEU A 299 7.00 -4.13 20.68
CA LEU A 299 6.87 -2.99 21.60
C LEU A 299 7.17 -3.38 23.04
N MET A 300 6.70 -4.55 23.49
CA MET A 300 7.02 -5.11 24.81
C MET A 300 8.52 -5.30 24.98
N ARG A 301 9.19 -5.88 23.99
CA ARG A 301 10.64 -6.09 23.99
C ARG A 301 11.42 -4.80 24.19
N ILE A 302 11.11 -3.72 23.43
CA ILE A 302 11.81 -2.43 23.59
C ILE A 302 11.45 -1.71 24.90
N ALA A 303 10.30 -2.04 25.49
CA ALA A 303 9.89 -1.56 26.81
C ALA A 303 10.54 -2.34 27.96
N GLY A 304 11.29 -3.42 27.68
CA GLY A 304 11.88 -4.28 28.70
C GLY A 304 10.86 -5.12 29.45
N LEU A 305 9.69 -5.39 28.84
CA LEU A 305 8.62 -6.19 29.41
C LEU A 305 8.62 -7.61 28.83
N SER A 306 8.28 -8.62 29.64
CA SER A 306 8.12 -9.99 29.16
C SER A 306 6.78 -10.17 28.46
N GLU A 307 6.72 -11.04 27.45
CA GLU A 307 5.45 -11.54 26.93
C GLU A 307 4.73 -12.31 28.04
N THR A 308 3.51 -11.92 28.34
CA THR A 308 2.62 -12.62 29.32
C THR A 308 1.90 -13.78 28.64
#